data_eec0ad5a5cd3d45e858df2c16c5475b6
#
_entry.id   eec0ad5a5cd3d45e858df2c16c5475b6
#
_cell.length_a   1.000
_cell.length_b   1.000
_cell.length_c   1.000
_cell.angle_alpha   90.00
_cell.angle_beta   90.00
_cell.angle_gamma   90.00
#
_symmetry.space_group_name_H-M   'P 1'
#
loop_
_entity.id
_entity.type
_entity.pdbx_description
1 polymer ?
#
loop_
_entity_poly.entity_id
_entity_poly.type
_entity_poly.pdbx_seq_one_letter_code
_entity_poly.pdbx_strand_id
1 'polypeptide(L)'
;CLVGSEMCIRDRVLTVADILAVGPEIWNGWKASLMRNLYSRAEAVLGGAAPSEVSSLAAADAMQTARHALADWDDDRFGAHAQLFYPSYWTNFSTDSHVRHARLAESFNAGARKLLIDFEIDDDNTSTILVVMAADHPGLFSRIVGAVAIAGCSIMNARINTRHDGTILDQFRIQNQDRQAVTDPQIQKRISETIEQSLAGDISLFDQLQERSAQRTKRQKVMTVPPRVIVSNNRSNTHTVVEVNGADRPGLLYQITYHLVQLGLQINSATVSTYGEKVVDVFYVKDVYGLKIERETTQERIKHILMGVFHPRVKDESHDKERV
;
A
#
# COMPACT_ATOMS: atom_id res chain seq x y z
N CYS A 1 18.21 -31.75 14.24
CA CYS A 1 17.25 -30.58 14.22
C CYS A 1 15.91 -30.86 13.55
N LEU A 2 15.35 -32.08 13.72
CA LEU A 2 14.00 -32.40 13.16
C LEU A 2 12.83 -31.79 13.95
N VAL A 3 13.06 -31.46 15.24
CA VAL A 3 12.01 -30.89 16.12
C VAL A 3 11.58 -29.48 15.71
N GLY A 4 12.46 -28.68 15.12
CA GLY A 4 12.14 -27.32 14.66
C GLY A 4 11.23 -27.30 13.43
N SER A 5 11.40 -28.23 12.49
CA SER A 5 10.61 -28.26 11.25
C SER A 5 9.18 -28.77 11.49
N GLU A 6 8.99 -29.78 12.35
CA GLU A 6 7.64 -30.26 12.69
C GLU A 6 6.83 -29.23 13.46
N MET A 7 7.45 -28.49 14.38
CA MET A 7 6.80 -27.41 15.12
C MET A 7 6.38 -26.26 14.17
N CYS A 8 7.26 -25.86 13.26
CA CYS A 8 6.95 -24.84 12.25
C CYS A 8 5.83 -25.27 11.29
N ILE A 9 5.76 -26.56 10.92
CA ILE A 9 4.67 -27.08 10.08
C ILE A 9 3.35 -27.06 10.84
N ARG A 10 3.32 -27.48 12.10
CA ARG A 10 2.11 -27.45 12.95
C ARG A 10 1.63 -26.02 13.16
N ASP A 11 2.50 -25.08 13.48
CA ASP A 11 2.14 -23.68 13.67
C ASP A 11 1.57 -23.05 12.38
N ARG A 12 2.14 -23.40 11.22
CA ARG A 12 1.60 -22.96 9.93
C ARG A 12 0.20 -23.48 9.68
N VAL A 13 -0.04 -24.78 9.90
CA VAL A 13 -1.35 -25.40 9.70
C VAL A 13 -2.37 -24.81 10.68
N LEU A 14 -2.01 -24.63 11.95
CA LEU A 14 -2.85 -24.02 12.97
C LEU A 14 -3.18 -22.54 12.62
N THR A 15 -2.20 -21.77 12.20
CA THR A 15 -2.42 -20.37 11.81
C THR A 15 -3.38 -20.26 10.64
N VAL A 16 -3.23 -21.12 9.63
CA VAL A 16 -4.16 -21.17 8.48
C VAL A 16 -5.54 -21.59 8.93
N ALA A 17 -5.64 -22.62 9.79
CA ALA A 17 -6.92 -23.10 10.31
C ALA A 17 -7.63 -22.05 11.16
N ASP A 18 -6.90 -21.32 12.02
CA ASP A 18 -7.43 -20.22 12.83
C ASP A 18 -7.97 -19.08 11.96
N ILE A 19 -7.24 -18.70 10.91
CA ILE A 19 -7.68 -17.65 9.99
C ILE A 19 -8.92 -18.11 9.21
N LEU A 20 -8.98 -19.37 8.76
CA LEU A 20 -10.15 -19.95 8.08
C LEU A 20 -11.36 -20.04 9.01
N ALA A 21 -11.14 -20.32 10.30
CA ALA A 21 -12.22 -20.43 11.29
C ALA A 21 -12.89 -19.07 11.59
N VAL A 22 -12.20 -17.95 11.34
CA VAL A 22 -12.78 -16.61 11.51
C VAL A 22 -13.80 -16.27 10.42
N GLY A 23 -13.66 -16.86 9.21
CA GLY A 23 -14.61 -16.69 8.11
C GLY A 23 -14.00 -16.95 6.73
N PRO A 24 -14.82 -17.40 5.76
CA PRO A 24 -14.34 -17.78 4.43
C PRO A 24 -13.72 -16.63 3.62
N GLU A 25 -14.13 -15.38 3.88
CA GLU A 25 -13.60 -14.19 3.19
C GLU A 25 -12.27 -13.68 3.75
N ILE A 26 -11.81 -14.22 4.89
CA ILE A 26 -10.59 -13.74 5.56
C ILE A 26 -9.34 -14.39 4.98
N TRP A 27 -9.44 -15.58 4.40
CA TRP A 27 -8.36 -16.29 3.72
C TRP A 27 -8.44 -16.11 2.22
N ASN A 28 -7.41 -15.53 1.62
CA ASN A 28 -7.29 -15.35 0.18
C ASN A 28 -5.90 -15.75 -0.33
N GLY A 29 -5.73 -15.83 -1.64
CA GLY A 29 -4.48 -16.23 -2.28
C GLY A 29 -3.29 -15.39 -1.87
N TRP A 30 -3.49 -14.09 -1.62
CA TRP A 30 -2.45 -13.20 -1.14
C TRP A 30 -1.97 -13.55 0.29
N LYS A 31 -2.88 -13.81 1.22
CA LYS A 31 -2.51 -14.24 2.60
C LYS A 31 -1.81 -15.58 2.58
N ALA A 32 -2.26 -16.49 1.71
CA ALA A 32 -1.59 -17.77 1.49
C ALA A 32 -0.16 -17.58 0.99
N SER A 33 0.08 -16.66 0.05
CA SER A 33 1.41 -16.32 -0.46
C SER A 33 2.28 -15.68 0.62
N LEU A 34 1.73 -14.72 1.38
CA LEU A 34 2.44 -14.09 2.51
C LEU A 34 2.90 -15.12 3.55
N MET A 35 2.01 -16.04 3.93
CA MET A 35 2.34 -17.10 4.89
C MET A 35 3.39 -18.07 4.34
N ARG A 36 3.33 -18.43 3.06
CA ARG A 36 4.37 -19.26 2.43
C ARG A 36 5.73 -18.57 2.46
N ASN A 37 5.78 -17.29 2.09
CA ASN A 37 7.01 -16.50 2.09
C ASN A 37 7.58 -16.34 3.51
N LEU A 38 6.73 -16.06 4.50
CA LEU A 38 7.15 -15.96 5.90
C LEU A 38 7.74 -17.29 6.39
N TYR A 39 7.06 -18.40 6.08
CA TYR A 39 7.52 -19.72 6.46
C TYR A 39 8.87 -20.06 5.84
N SER A 40 9.04 -19.91 4.54
CA SER A 40 10.30 -20.23 3.85
C SER A 40 11.45 -19.37 4.35
N ARG A 41 11.21 -18.08 4.64
CA ARG A 41 12.23 -17.18 5.21
C ARG A 41 12.58 -17.57 6.66
N ALA A 42 11.59 -17.90 7.48
CA ALA A 42 11.81 -18.35 8.85
C ALA A 42 12.59 -19.67 8.88
N GLU A 43 12.24 -20.64 8.03
CA GLU A 43 12.92 -21.92 7.90
C GLU A 43 14.40 -21.75 7.51
N ALA A 44 14.69 -20.90 6.53
CA ALA A 44 16.05 -20.63 6.10
C ALA A 44 16.89 -19.94 7.20
N VAL A 45 16.32 -18.96 7.92
CA VAL A 45 16.99 -18.28 9.04
C VAL A 45 17.20 -19.24 10.21
N LEU A 46 16.22 -20.06 10.54
CA LEU A 46 16.36 -21.11 11.56
C LEU A 46 17.38 -22.20 11.16
N GLY A 47 17.56 -22.42 9.85
CA GLY A 47 18.60 -23.27 9.28
C GLY A 47 20.01 -22.64 9.29
N GLY A 48 20.14 -21.41 9.79
CA GLY A 48 21.43 -20.71 9.97
C GLY A 48 21.82 -19.76 8.84
N ALA A 49 20.94 -19.53 7.85
CA ALA A 49 21.20 -18.55 6.81
C ALA A 49 21.01 -17.11 7.32
N ALA A 50 21.87 -16.18 6.90
CA ALA A 50 21.70 -14.78 7.24
C ALA A 50 20.41 -14.20 6.57
N PRO A 51 19.61 -13.39 7.26
CA PRO A 51 18.38 -12.82 6.69
C PRO A 51 18.58 -12.05 5.38
N SER A 52 19.73 -11.42 5.20
CA SER A 52 20.11 -10.72 3.97
C SER A 52 20.37 -11.67 2.80
N GLU A 53 21.01 -12.82 3.07
CA GLU A 53 21.27 -13.86 2.06
C GLU A 53 19.97 -14.52 1.61
N VAL A 54 19.08 -14.84 2.54
CA VAL A 54 17.75 -15.40 2.23
C VAL A 54 16.95 -14.45 1.34
N SER A 55 17.01 -13.15 1.63
CA SER A 55 16.30 -12.14 0.82
C SER A 55 16.87 -12.01 -0.58
N SER A 56 18.20 -12.06 -0.74
CA SER A 56 18.84 -11.95 -2.04
C SER A 56 18.64 -13.19 -2.91
N LEU A 57 18.72 -14.38 -2.31
CA LEU A 57 18.43 -15.64 -3.02
C LEU A 57 16.97 -15.72 -3.47
N ALA A 58 16.03 -15.34 -2.62
CA ALA A 58 14.61 -15.30 -2.97
C ALA A 58 14.32 -14.29 -4.10
N ALA A 59 15.01 -13.15 -4.10
CA ALA A 59 14.89 -12.17 -5.18
C ALA A 59 15.45 -12.71 -6.51
N ALA A 60 16.60 -13.39 -6.47
CA ALA A 60 17.21 -14.00 -7.66
C ALA A 60 16.32 -15.11 -8.26
N ASP A 61 15.75 -15.99 -7.41
CA ASP A 61 14.83 -17.05 -7.81
C ASP A 61 13.55 -16.47 -8.45
N ALA A 62 12.95 -15.47 -7.81
CA ALA A 62 11.76 -14.81 -8.36
C ALA A 62 12.05 -14.10 -9.68
N MET A 63 13.22 -13.47 -9.83
CA MET A 63 13.66 -12.84 -11.06
C MET A 63 13.87 -13.87 -12.18
N GLN A 64 14.48 -15.02 -11.87
CA GLN A 64 14.66 -16.11 -12.82
C GLN A 64 13.29 -16.70 -13.25
N THR A 65 12.37 -16.88 -12.32
CA THR A 65 11.02 -17.36 -12.63
C THR A 65 10.27 -16.38 -13.54
N ALA A 66 10.38 -15.08 -13.30
CA ALA A 66 9.81 -14.05 -14.17
C ALA A 66 10.47 -14.05 -15.56
N ARG A 67 11.80 -14.27 -15.64
CA ARG A 67 12.51 -14.42 -16.91
C ARG A 67 11.96 -15.58 -17.74
N HIS A 68 11.71 -16.73 -17.13
CA HIS A 68 11.12 -17.88 -17.81
C HIS A 68 9.69 -17.61 -18.29
N ALA A 69 8.91 -16.89 -17.50
CA ALA A 69 7.52 -16.52 -17.85
C ALA A 69 7.45 -15.50 -18.99
N LEU A 70 8.52 -14.69 -19.21
CA LEU A 70 8.69 -13.77 -20.34
C LEU A 70 9.49 -14.42 -21.47
N ALA A 71 9.09 -15.60 -21.91
CA ALA A 71 9.83 -16.41 -22.89
C ALA A 71 10.03 -15.73 -24.26
N ASP A 72 9.18 -14.76 -24.60
CA ASP A 72 9.27 -13.95 -25.82
C ASP A 72 10.25 -12.76 -25.73
N TRP A 73 10.81 -12.49 -24.54
CA TRP A 73 11.87 -11.51 -24.37
C TRP A 73 13.24 -12.16 -24.53
N ASP A 74 14.19 -11.45 -25.16
CA ASP A 74 15.59 -11.82 -25.11
C ASP A 74 16.25 -11.42 -23.77
N ASP A 75 17.49 -11.88 -23.56
CA ASP A 75 18.19 -11.63 -22.29
C ASP A 75 18.57 -10.15 -22.10
N ASP A 76 18.87 -9.44 -23.20
CA ASP A 76 19.23 -8.02 -23.14
C ASP A 76 18.01 -7.18 -22.71
N ARG A 77 16.85 -7.46 -23.30
CA ARG A 77 15.58 -6.78 -22.98
C ARG A 77 15.15 -7.04 -21.54
N PHE A 78 15.22 -8.30 -21.11
CA PHE A 78 14.90 -8.64 -19.72
C PHE A 78 15.92 -8.04 -18.76
N GLY A 79 17.21 -8.10 -19.07
CA GLY A 79 18.29 -7.51 -18.27
C GLY A 79 18.12 -6.01 -18.07
N ALA A 80 17.80 -5.28 -19.14
CA ALA A 80 17.53 -3.84 -19.08
C ALA A 80 16.31 -3.52 -18.18
N HIS A 81 15.25 -4.32 -18.27
CA HIS A 81 14.09 -4.19 -17.38
C HIS A 81 14.45 -4.49 -15.93
N ALA A 82 15.15 -5.61 -15.68
CA ALA A 82 15.47 -6.06 -14.33
C ALA A 82 16.38 -5.09 -13.58
N GLN A 83 17.31 -4.44 -14.26
CA GLN A 83 18.21 -3.43 -13.67
C GLN A 83 17.49 -2.19 -13.15
N LEU A 84 16.26 -1.94 -13.54
CA LEU A 84 15.48 -0.81 -13.06
C LEU A 84 14.89 -1.04 -11.65
N PHE A 85 14.91 -2.27 -11.14
CA PHE A 85 14.25 -2.61 -9.88
C PHE A 85 15.22 -3.01 -8.79
N TYR A 86 14.87 -2.63 -7.55
CA TYR A 86 15.55 -3.11 -6.35
C TYR A 86 15.17 -4.57 -6.05
N PRO A 87 16.03 -5.32 -5.34
CA PRO A 87 15.75 -6.72 -4.99
C PRO A 87 14.40 -6.94 -4.27
N SER A 88 13.94 -5.97 -3.50
CA SER A 88 12.64 -6.01 -2.82
C SER A 88 11.44 -6.09 -3.77
N TYR A 89 11.54 -5.56 -4.97
CA TYR A 89 10.50 -5.69 -5.99
C TYR A 89 10.22 -7.16 -6.32
N TRP A 90 11.27 -7.94 -6.54
CA TRP A 90 11.15 -9.35 -6.95
C TRP A 90 10.52 -10.23 -5.86
N THR A 91 10.69 -9.88 -4.58
CA THR A 91 10.09 -10.60 -3.45
C THR A 91 8.69 -10.11 -3.06
N ASN A 92 8.29 -8.91 -3.52
CA ASN A 92 7.03 -8.28 -3.14
C ASN A 92 5.86 -8.62 -4.07
N PHE A 93 6.12 -9.11 -5.28
CA PHE A 93 5.09 -9.40 -6.28
C PHE A 93 5.12 -10.86 -6.72
N SER A 94 4.01 -11.33 -7.30
CA SER A 94 3.92 -12.64 -7.94
C SER A 94 4.54 -12.62 -9.33
N THR A 95 4.84 -13.79 -9.88
CA THR A 95 5.34 -13.93 -11.26
C THR A 95 4.39 -13.30 -12.27
N ASP A 96 3.08 -13.48 -12.13
CA ASP A 96 2.08 -12.90 -13.02
C ASP A 96 2.12 -11.36 -12.96
N SER A 97 2.25 -10.79 -11.75
CA SER A 97 2.48 -9.35 -11.59
C SER A 97 3.77 -8.90 -12.26
N HIS A 98 4.88 -9.65 -12.14
CA HIS A 98 6.15 -9.30 -12.81
C HIS A 98 6.00 -9.28 -14.33
N VAL A 99 5.34 -10.28 -14.90
CA VAL A 99 5.07 -10.34 -16.35
C VAL A 99 4.23 -9.14 -16.80
N ARG A 100 3.16 -8.84 -16.08
CA ARG A 100 2.31 -7.70 -16.37
C ARG A 100 3.06 -6.37 -16.25
N HIS A 101 3.79 -6.17 -15.16
CA HIS A 101 4.60 -4.96 -14.93
C HIS A 101 5.65 -4.76 -16.04
N ALA A 102 6.26 -5.83 -16.52
CA ALA A 102 7.20 -5.76 -17.62
C ALA A 102 6.53 -5.24 -18.90
N ARG A 103 5.36 -5.76 -19.26
CA ARG A 103 4.57 -5.30 -20.42
C ARG A 103 4.10 -3.84 -20.28
N LEU A 104 3.63 -3.47 -19.11
CA LEU A 104 3.21 -2.10 -18.83
C LEU A 104 4.38 -1.13 -18.87
N ALA A 105 5.54 -1.50 -18.30
CA ALA A 105 6.76 -0.70 -18.34
C ALA A 105 7.26 -0.48 -19.78
N GLU A 106 7.18 -1.50 -20.61
CA GLU A 106 7.52 -1.36 -22.02
C GLU A 106 6.59 -0.39 -22.73
N SER A 107 5.27 -0.53 -22.55
CA SER A 107 4.28 0.38 -23.11
C SER A 107 4.45 1.82 -22.59
N PHE A 108 4.81 1.98 -21.32
CA PHE A 108 5.10 3.29 -20.73
C PHE A 108 6.35 3.93 -21.38
N ASN A 109 7.42 3.16 -21.54
CA ASN A 109 8.68 3.64 -22.11
C ASN A 109 8.58 3.95 -23.62
N ALA A 110 7.79 3.18 -24.38
CA ALA A 110 7.60 3.36 -25.81
C ALA A 110 6.71 4.58 -26.15
N GLY A 111 5.83 4.96 -25.23
CA GLY A 111 4.95 6.12 -25.37
C GLY A 111 5.53 7.34 -24.66
N ALA A 112 5.36 8.55 -25.22
CA ALA A 112 5.67 9.80 -24.53
C ALA A 112 4.67 10.08 -23.35
N ARG A 113 4.21 9.02 -22.70
CA ARG A 113 3.22 9.09 -21.62
C ARG A 113 3.89 9.42 -20.31
N LYS A 114 3.41 10.46 -19.63
CA LYS A 114 3.87 10.82 -18.28
C LYS A 114 3.16 10.05 -17.17
N LEU A 115 2.07 9.38 -17.50
CA LEU A 115 1.23 8.60 -16.60
C LEU A 115 0.66 7.40 -17.36
N LEU A 116 0.72 6.22 -16.75
CA LEU A 116 0.03 5.01 -17.17
C LEU A 116 -0.79 4.49 -16.01
N ILE A 117 -2.04 4.20 -16.26
CA ILE A 117 -2.98 3.61 -15.29
C ILE A 117 -3.57 2.37 -15.94
N ASP A 118 -3.55 1.25 -15.22
CA ASP A 118 -4.05 -0.01 -15.71
C ASP A 118 -4.85 -0.74 -14.63
N PHE A 119 -5.95 -1.40 -15.04
CA PHE A 119 -6.86 -2.12 -14.16
C PHE A 119 -6.97 -3.57 -14.57
N GLU A 120 -6.96 -4.46 -13.61
CA GLU A 120 -7.17 -5.89 -13.80
C GLU A 120 -8.03 -6.44 -12.67
N ILE A 121 -8.97 -7.28 -12.99
CA ILE A 121 -9.74 -8.02 -12.00
C ILE A 121 -8.84 -9.12 -11.45
N ASP A 122 -8.73 -9.21 -10.13
CA ASP A 122 -7.96 -10.25 -9.46
C ASP A 122 -8.57 -11.64 -9.69
N ASP A 123 -7.75 -12.69 -9.65
CA ASP A 123 -8.15 -14.07 -9.97
C ASP A 123 -9.33 -14.58 -9.14
N ASP A 124 -9.45 -14.13 -7.88
CA ASP A 124 -10.58 -14.46 -7.00
C ASP A 124 -11.83 -13.59 -7.26
N ASN A 125 -11.80 -12.67 -8.22
CA ASN A 125 -12.85 -11.71 -8.59
C ASN A 125 -13.38 -10.84 -7.44
N THR A 126 -12.68 -10.80 -6.31
CA THR A 126 -13.11 -10.01 -5.14
C THR A 126 -12.52 -8.63 -5.10
N SER A 127 -11.50 -8.37 -5.91
CA SER A 127 -10.82 -7.08 -5.96
C SER A 127 -10.31 -6.75 -7.37
N THR A 128 -9.93 -5.50 -7.57
CA THR A 128 -9.27 -5.03 -8.79
C THR A 128 -7.87 -4.59 -8.46
N ILE A 129 -6.92 -5.03 -9.26
CA ILE A 129 -5.53 -4.59 -9.23
C ILE A 129 -5.45 -3.32 -10.08
N LEU A 130 -5.09 -2.21 -9.44
CA LEU A 130 -4.77 -0.93 -10.08
C LEU A 130 -3.25 -0.77 -10.09
N VAL A 131 -2.66 -0.62 -11.27
CA VAL A 131 -1.24 -0.31 -11.44
C VAL A 131 -1.11 1.11 -11.95
N VAL A 132 -0.23 1.88 -11.32
CA VAL A 132 0.09 3.26 -11.73
C VAL A 132 1.58 3.38 -11.97
N MET A 133 1.96 3.92 -13.15
CA MET A 133 3.33 4.28 -13.48
C MET A 133 3.39 5.77 -13.82
N ALA A 134 4.32 6.48 -13.21
CA ALA A 134 4.57 7.91 -13.43
C ALA A 134 5.99 8.28 -12.98
N ALA A 135 6.44 9.49 -13.29
CA ALA A 135 7.61 10.06 -12.62
C ALA A 135 7.32 10.25 -11.12
N ASP A 136 8.26 9.88 -10.25
CA ASP A 136 8.10 10.05 -8.81
C ASP A 136 8.10 11.54 -8.45
N HIS A 137 7.17 11.92 -7.58
CA HIS A 137 7.14 13.26 -7.00
C HIS A 137 6.47 13.24 -5.61
N PRO A 138 6.81 14.19 -4.73
CA PRO A 138 6.25 14.24 -3.40
C PRO A 138 4.72 14.27 -3.40
N GLY A 139 4.11 13.37 -2.62
CA GLY A 139 2.67 13.30 -2.46
C GLY A 139 1.92 12.51 -3.53
N LEU A 140 2.60 11.91 -4.51
CA LEU A 140 1.97 11.10 -5.57
C LEU A 140 1.10 9.98 -4.99
N PHE A 141 1.63 9.21 -4.05
CA PHE A 141 0.86 8.17 -3.37
C PHE A 141 -0.43 8.70 -2.71
N SER A 142 -0.34 9.82 -1.98
CA SER A 142 -1.52 10.44 -1.36
C SER A 142 -2.57 10.87 -2.41
N ARG A 143 -2.13 11.36 -3.57
CA ARG A 143 -3.04 11.76 -4.66
C ARG A 143 -3.76 10.55 -5.26
N ILE A 144 -3.06 9.44 -5.49
CA ILE A 144 -3.69 8.20 -5.97
C ILE A 144 -4.71 7.68 -4.95
N VAL A 145 -4.34 7.63 -3.68
CA VAL A 145 -5.23 7.22 -2.58
C VAL A 145 -6.48 8.11 -2.51
N GLY A 146 -6.30 9.43 -2.64
CA GLY A 146 -7.41 10.38 -2.65
C GLY A 146 -8.36 10.18 -3.83
N ALA A 147 -7.83 9.94 -5.02
CA ALA A 147 -8.62 9.68 -6.22
C ALA A 147 -9.48 8.40 -6.09
N VAL A 148 -8.89 7.31 -5.57
CA VAL A 148 -9.62 6.07 -5.29
C VAL A 148 -10.75 6.31 -4.28
N ALA A 149 -10.48 7.09 -3.21
CA ALA A 149 -11.48 7.42 -2.20
C ALA A 149 -12.61 8.30 -2.77
N ILE A 150 -12.29 9.28 -3.64
CA ILE A 150 -13.28 10.10 -4.34
C ILE A 150 -14.15 9.26 -5.28
N ALA A 151 -13.61 8.25 -5.91
CA ALA A 151 -14.41 7.32 -6.70
C ALA A 151 -15.35 6.44 -5.86
N GLY A 152 -15.24 6.48 -4.55
CA GLY A 152 -16.02 5.67 -3.61
C GLY A 152 -15.47 4.26 -3.44
N CYS A 153 -14.21 4.06 -3.77
CA CYS A 153 -13.52 2.78 -3.63
C CYS A 153 -12.62 2.78 -2.38
N SER A 154 -12.32 1.58 -1.88
CA SER A 154 -11.41 1.35 -0.76
C SER A 154 -10.14 0.67 -1.24
N ILE A 155 -9.01 1.03 -0.65
CA ILE A 155 -7.73 0.37 -0.88
C ILE A 155 -7.53 -0.70 0.19
N MET A 156 -7.38 -1.95 -0.23
CA MET A 156 -7.17 -3.09 0.65
C MET A 156 -5.69 -3.41 0.86
N ASN A 157 -4.88 -3.08 -0.14
CA ASN A 157 -3.43 -3.25 -0.11
C ASN A 157 -2.77 -2.25 -1.06
N ALA A 158 -1.59 -1.76 -0.70
CA ALA A 158 -0.77 -0.94 -1.57
C ALA A 158 0.69 -1.39 -1.49
N ARG A 159 1.35 -1.44 -2.64
CA ARG A 159 2.78 -1.71 -2.79
C ARG A 159 3.39 -0.62 -3.64
N ILE A 160 4.31 0.10 -3.07
CA ILE A 160 4.99 1.25 -3.68
C ILE A 160 6.38 0.80 -4.12
N ASN A 161 6.74 1.07 -5.36
CA ASN A 161 8.07 0.80 -5.88
C ASN A 161 8.57 1.98 -6.71
N THR A 162 9.62 2.63 -6.23
CA THR A 162 10.36 3.59 -7.03
C THR A 162 11.49 2.85 -7.75
N ARG A 163 11.56 2.99 -9.05
CA ARG A 163 12.60 2.40 -9.93
C ARG A 163 13.88 3.25 -9.88
N HIS A 164 14.99 2.67 -10.32
CA HIS A 164 16.29 3.36 -10.38
C HIS A 164 16.29 4.60 -11.30
N ASP A 165 15.40 4.65 -12.29
CA ASP A 165 15.24 5.77 -13.21
C ASP A 165 14.35 6.91 -12.65
N GLY A 166 13.91 6.80 -11.39
CA GLY A 166 13.04 7.78 -10.75
C GLY A 166 11.58 7.70 -11.18
N THR A 167 11.15 6.62 -11.86
CA THR A 167 9.73 6.35 -12.08
C THR A 167 9.17 5.46 -10.99
N ILE A 168 7.89 5.61 -10.67
CA ILE A 168 7.16 4.70 -9.80
C ILE A 168 6.46 3.62 -10.61
N LEU A 169 6.33 2.44 -10.00
CA LEU A 169 5.42 1.38 -10.37
C LEU A 169 4.70 0.95 -9.11
N ASP A 170 3.54 1.54 -8.88
CA ASP A 170 2.74 1.31 -7.68
C ASP A 170 1.56 0.41 -8.01
N GLN A 171 1.34 -0.59 -7.17
CA GLN A 171 0.22 -1.51 -7.30
C GLN A 171 -0.70 -1.40 -6.09
N PHE A 172 -1.99 -1.22 -6.36
CA PHE A 172 -3.05 -1.15 -5.38
C PHE A 172 -4.04 -2.27 -5.61
N ARG A 173 -4.52 -2.87 -4.54
CA ARG A 173 -5.69 -3.74 -4.57
C ARG A 173 -6.88 -2.94 -4.06
N ILE A 174 -7.88 -2.74 -4.92
CA ILE A 174 -9.03 -1.88 -4.63
C ILE A 174 -10.34 -2.66 -4.69
N GLN A 175 -11.33 -2.20 -3.92
CA GLN A 175 -12.69 -2.71 -3.91
C GLN A 175 -13.69 -1.55 -3.97
N ASN A 176 -14.89 -1.83 -4.48
CA ASN A 176 -16.01 -0.90 -4.42
C ASN A 176 -16.64 -0.87 -3.00
N GLN A 177 -17.73 -0.12 -2.83
CA GLN A 177 -18.44 0.00 -1.55
C GLN A 177 -19.07 -1.30 -1.06
N ASP A 178 -19.39 -2.21 -1.98
CA ASP A 178 -19.98 -3.51 -1.70
C ASP A 178 -18.91 -4.59 -1.43
N ARG A 179 -17.63 -4.18 -1.29
CA ARG A 179 -16.47 -5.06 -1.10
C ARG A 179 -16.26 -6.05 -2.24
N GLN A 180 -16.60 -5.64 -3.46
CA GLN A 180 -16.42 -6.41 -4.69
C GLN A 180 -15.40 -5.74 -5.60
N ALA A 181 -14.95 -6.46 -6.62
CA ALA A 181 -14.07 -5.91 -7.64
C ALA A 181 -14.71 -4.69 -8.34
N VAL A 182 -13.89 -3.72 -8.71
CA VAL A 182 -14.27 -2.53 -9.46
C VAL A 182 -14.32 -2.89 -10.95
N THR A 183 -15.42 -3.46 -11.39
CA THR A 183 -15.65 -3.92 -12.77
C THR A 183 -16.29 -2.87 -13.66
N ASP A 184 -16.92 -1.83 -13.07
CA ASP A 184 -17.58 -0.76 -13.82
C ASP A 184 -16.53 0.16 -14.49
N PRO A 185 -16.51 0.22 -15.84
CA PRO A 185 -15.58 1.07 -16.58
C PRO A 185 -15.73 2.56 -16.25
N GLN A 186 -16.91 3.01 -15.83
CA GLN A 186 -17.13 4.41 -15.45
C GLN A 186 -16.43 4.75 -14.14
N ILE A 187 -16.40 3.82 -13.18
CA ILE A 187 -15.66 3.99 -11.93
C ILE A 187 -14.16 4.00 -12.21
N GLN A 188 -13.67 3.06 -13.03
CA GLN A 188 -12.25 2.99 -13.43
C GLN A 188 -11.82 4.28 -14.14
N LYS A 189 -12.62 4.75 -15.10
CA LYS A 189 -12.40 6.01 -15.81
C LYS A 189 -12.37 7.20 -14.84
N ARG A 190 -13.29 7.26 -13.89
CA ARG A 190 -13.34 8.32 -12.88
C ARG A 190 -12.08 8.32 -12.01
N ILE A 191 -11.58 7.13 -11.60
CA ILE A 191 -10.31 7.01 -10.85
C ILE A 191 -9.18 7.60 -11.69
N SER A 192 -9.05 7.20 -12.96
CA SER A 192 -8.01 7.67 -13.87
C SER A 192 -8.05 9.19 -14.06
N GLU A 193 -9.21 9.74 -14.41
CA GLU A 193 -9.40 11.19 -14.61
C GLU A 193 -9.09 11.98 -13.33
N THR A 194 -9.50 11.47 -12.16
CA THR A 194 -9.23 12.13 -10.87
C THR A 194 -7.74 12.11 -10.54
N ILE A 195 -7.03 11.01 -10.84
CA ILE A 195 -5.56 10.96 -10.70
C ILE A 195 -4.92 12.00 -11.61
N GLU A 196 -5.27 12.03 -12.90
CA GLU A 196 -4.75 12.99 -13.89
C GLU A 196 -4.95 14.44 -13.45
N GLN A 197 -6.18 14.81 -13.11
CA GLN A 197 -6.53 16.16 -12.66
C GLN A 197 -5.81 16.55 -11.36
N SER A 198 -5.68 15.60 -10.44
CA SER A 198 -4.93 15.84 -9.20
C SER A 198 -3.44 16.05 -9.46
N LEU A 199 -2.86 15.31 -10.42
CA LEU A 199 -1.46 15.47 -10.80
C LEU A 199 -1.20 16.76 -11.55
N ALA A 200 -2.15 17.20 -12.36
CA ALA A 200 -2.13 18.50 -13.04
C ALA A 200 -2.32 19.68 -12.07
N GLY A 201 -2.85 19.43 -10.87
CA GLY A 201 -3.17 20.48 -9.89
C GLY A 201 -4.53 21.14 -10.10
N ASP A 202 -5.37 20.56 -10.96
CA ASP A 202 -6.66 21.14 -11.34
C ASP A 202 -7.74 20.98 -10.24
N ILE A 203 -7.53 20.05 -9.31
CA ILE A 203 -8.47 19.74 -8.23
C ILE A 203 -7.81 19.64 -6.86
N SER A 204 -8.53 20.06 -5.82
CA SER A 204 -8.21 19.82 -4.42
C SER A 204 -8.92 18.55 -3.94
N LEU A 205 -8.17 17.47 -3.79
CA LEU A 205 -8.71 16.21 -3.23
C LEU A 205 -9.18 16.38 -1.78
N PHE A 206 -8.51 17.24 -1.02
CA PHE A 206 -8.83 17.49 0.37
C PHE A 206 -10.24 18.08 0.53
N ASP A 207 -10.57 19.11 -0.25
CA ASP A 207 -11.87 19.77 -0.18
C ASP A 207 -13.00 18.83 -0.62
N GLN A 208 -12.80 18.09 -1.72
CA GLN A 208 -13.78 17.12 -2.21
C GLN A 208 -14.06 15.99 -1.22
N LEU A 209 -13.04 15.50 -0.51
CA LEU A 209 -13.23 14.44 0.49
C LEU A 209 -13.83 14.97 1.78
N GLN A 210 -13.55 16.21 2.17
CA GLN A 210 -14.21 16.85 3.30
C GLN A 210 -15.71 17.04 3.07
N GLU A 211 -16.11 17.53 1.92
CA GLU A 211 -17.53 17.70 1.55
C GLU A 211 -18.29 16.36 1.61
N ARG A 212 -17.69 15.28 1.10
CA ARG A 212 -18.30 13.95 1.14
C ARG A 212 -18.39 13.36 2.56
N SER A 213 -17.40 13.61 3.39
CA SER A 213 -17.43 13.14 4.78
C SER A 213 -18.50 13.84 5.60
N ALA A 214 -18.71 15.14 5.39
CA ALA A 214 -19.74 15.93 6.05
C ALA A 214 -21.18 15.45 5.72
N GLN A 215 -21.41 14.98 4.48
CA GLN A 215 -22.70 14.45 4.05
C GLN A 215 -23.04 13.07 4.66
N ARG A 216 -22.05 12.28 5.07
CA ARG A 216 -22.20 10.90 5.58
C ARG A 216 -22.33 10.78 7.11
N THR A 217 -22.02 11.79 7.87
CA THR A 217 -21.88 11.73 9.35
C THR A 217 -23.16 11.36 10.11
N LYS A 218 -24.31 11.13 9.44
CA LYS A 218 -25.59 10.85 10.11
C LYS A 218 -25.92 9.37 10.40
N ARG A 219 -25.10 8.38 10.03
CA ARG A 219 -25.55 6.96 10.04
C ARG A 219 -24.60 5.87 10.55
N GLN A 220 -23.45 6.15 11.08
CA GLN A 220 -22.60 5.07 11.63
C GLN A 220 -22.55 5.06 13.16
N LYS A 221 -23.12 4.01 13.77
CA LYS A 221 -22.74 3.55 15.10
C LYS A 221 -21.29 3.05 15.00
N VAL A 222 -20.36 3.88 15.38
CA VAL A 222 -18.94 3.53 15.37
C VAL A 222 -18.69 2.54 16.51
N MET A 223 -18.35 1.30 16.21
CA MET A 223 -17.63 0.47 17.16
C MET A 223 -16.35 1.22 17.52
N THR A 224 -16.17 1.52 18.80
CA THR A 224 -15.01 2.28 19.29
C THR A 224 -13.77 1.40 19.31
N VAL A 225 -13.08 1.31 18.16
CA VAL A 225 -11.71 0.80 18.14
C VAL A 225 -10.83 1.95 18.60
N PRO A 226 -10.15 1.86 19.75
CA PRO A 226 -9.28 2.95 20.21
C PRO A 226 -8.14 3.16 19.22
N PRO A 227 -7.95 4.38 18.73
CA PRO A 227 -6.88 4.67 17.79
C PRO A 227 -5.52 4.52 18.46
N ARG A 228 -4.54 4.03 17.70
CA ARG A 228 -3.16 3.90 18.15
C ARG A 228 -2.22 4.26 17.01
N VAL A 229 -1.25 5.13 17.31
CA VAL A 229 -0.17 5.47 16.38
C VAL A 229 1.16 5.13 17.04
N ILE A 230 2.00 4.39 16.34
CA ILE A 230 3.35 4.03 16.77
C ILE A 230 4.33 4.57 15.73
N VAL A 231 5.34 5.31 16.18
CA VAL A 231 6.48 5.73 15.36
C VAL A 231 7.71 5.03 15.92
N SER A 232 8.46 4.31 15.08
CA SER A 232 9.57 3.48 15.55
C SER A 232 10.71 3.42 14.53
N ASN A 233 11.95 3.57 15.02
CA ASN A 233 13.17 3.38 14.25
C ASN A 233 13.77 1.97 14.40
N ASN A 234 13.22 1.13 15.31
CA ASN A 234 13.77 -0.18 15.60
C ASN A 234 13.23 -1.28 14.69
N ARG A 235 12.15 -1.00 13.92
CA ARG A 235 11.48 -1.99 13.06
C ARG A 235 12.05 -2.06 11.64
N SER A 236 12.92 -1.12 11.28
CA SER A 236 13.61 -1.09 9.98
C SER A 236 14.99 -0.47 10.13
N ASN A 237 15.95 -1.01 9.42
CA ASN A 237 17.32 -0.46 9.41
C ASN A 237 17.42 0.82 8.58
N THR A 238 16.53 1.02 7.61
CA THR A 238 16.64 2.08 6.60
C THR A 238 15.51 3.11 6.63
N HIS A 239 14.41 2.84 7.33
CA HIS A 239 13.22 3.70 7.37
C HIS A 239 12.72 3.91 8.80
N THR A 240 12.05 5.02 9.04
CA THR A 240 11.17 5.15 10.19
C THR A 240 9.85 4.48 9.86
N VAL A 241 9.35 3.64 10.78
CA VAL A 241 8.09 2.92 10.62
C VAL A 241 7.00 3.66 11.38
N VAL A 242 5.94 4.03 10.68
CA VAL A 242 4.73 4.64 11.24
C VAL A 242 3.59 3.63 11.12
N GLU A 243 3.12 3.10 12.24
CA GLU A 243 1.98 2.19 12.31
C GLU A 243 0.77 2.95 12.82
N VAL A 244 -0.35 2.82 12.12
CA VAL A 244 -1.62 3.48 12.44
C VAL A 244 -2.71 2.42 12.55
N ASN A 245 -3.34 2.35 13.72
CA ASN A 245 -4.46 1.45 13.98
C ASN A 245 -5.68 2.27 14.41
N GLY A 246 -6.87 1.87 13.96
CA GLY A 246 -8.10 2.55 14.35
C GLY A 246 -9.34 2.03 13.64
N ALA A 247 -10.46 2.72 13.80
CA ALA A 247 -11.68 2.44 13.08
C ALA A 247 -11.56 2.93 11.62
N ASP A 248 -11.96 2.09 10.66
CA ASP A 248 -11.98 2.47 9.24
C ASP A 248 -13.08 3.47 8.94
N ARG A 249 -12.80 4.37 8.02
CA ARG A 249 -13.77 5.30 7.44
C ARG A 249 -13.33 5.78 6.07
N PRO A 250 -14.27 6.12 5.19
CA PRO A 250 -13.95 6.67 3.88
C PRO A 250 -12.99 7.86 3.95
N GLY A 251 -11.90 7.80 3.19
CA GLY A 251 -10.89 8.86 3.13
C GLY A 251 -9.89 8.86 4.30
N LEU A 252 -9.95 7.91 5.24
CA LEU A 252 -8.98 7.84 6.34
C LEU A 252 -7.55 7.70 5.85
N LEU A 253 -7.30 6.75 4.95
CA LEU A 253 -5.97 6.52 4.36
C LEU A 253 -5.44 7.79 3.66
N TYR A 254 -6.31 8.51 2.93
CA TYR A 254 -5.94 9.78 2.32
C TYR A 254 -5.52 10.80 3.38
N GLN A 255 -6.29 10.98 4.45
CA GLN A 255 -5.96 11.95 5.49
C GLN A 255 -4.64 11.61 6.19
N ILE A 256 -4.40 10.32 6.48
CA ILE A 256 -3.12 9.87 7.05
C ILE A 256 -1.96 10.23 6.10
N THR A 257 -2.04 9.82 4.84
CA THR A 257 -0.98 10.05 3.85
C THR A 257 -0.79 11.53 3.54
N TYR A 258 -1.87 12.31 3.47
CA TYR A 258 -1.83 13.75 3.33
C TYR A 258 -1.03 14.42 4.47
N HIS A 259 -1.32 14.07 5.73
CA HIS A 259 -0.60 14.61 6.87
C HIS A 259 0.87 14.16 6.91
N LEU A 260 1.18 12.92 6.50
CA LEU A 260 2.59 12.50 6.36
C LEU A 260 3.34 13.37 5.36
N VAL A 261 2.74 13.67 4.21
CA VAL A 261 3.32 14.56 3.20
C VAL A 261 3.47 16.01 3.73
N GLN A 262 2.45 16.54 4.42
CA GLN A 262 2.51 17.88 5.02
C GLN A 262 3.58 18.00 6.11
N LEU A 263 3.97 16.91 6.73
CA LEU A 263 5.08 16.82 7.67
C LEU A 263 6.46 16.71 6.98
N GLY A 264 6.49 16.75 5.64
CA GLY A 264 7.72 16.60 4.86
C GLY A 264 8.23 15.17 4.81
N LEU A 265 7.36 14.17 4.98
CA LEU A 265 7.75 12.78 4.94
C LEU A 265 7.51 12.18 3.57
N GLN A 266 8.48 11.42 3.09
CA GLN A 266 8.39 10.61 1.88
C GLN A 266 7.94 9.20 2.26
N ILE A 267 6.88 8.70 1.64
CA ILE A 267 6.37 7.34 1.84
C ILE A 267 7.05 6.45 0.79
N ASN A 268 7.97 5.60 1.23
CA ASN A 268 8.73 4.70 0.36
C ASN A 268 8.06 3.32 0.20
N SER A 269 7.27 2.92 1.19
CA SER A 269 6.46 1.70 1.13
C SER A 269 5.30 1.82 2.10
N ALA A 270 4.19 1.19 1.78
CA ALA A 270 3.04 1.09 2.65
C ALA A 270 2.43 -0.31 2.61
N THR A 271 2.01 -0.80 3.77
CA THR A 271 1.14 -1.95 3.90
C THR A 271 -0.16 -1.48 4.50
N VAL A 272 -1.21 -1.48 3.71
CA VAL A 272 -2.56 -1.08 4.11
C VAL A 272 -3.37 -2.35 4.32
N SER A 273 -4.04 -2.46 5.46
CA SER A 273 -4.82 -3.66 5.79
C SER A 273 -6.09 -3.28 6.54
N THR A 274 -7.23 -3.60 5.94
CA THR A 274 -8.54 -3.39 6.54
C THR A 274 -9.14 -4.73 6.97
N TYR A 275 -9.49 -4.86 8.24
CA TYR A 275 -10.09 -6.04 8.85
C TYR A 275 -11.47 -5.69 9.39
N GLY A 276 -12.52 -5.88 8.58
CA GLY A 276 -13.87 -5.43 8.93
C GLY A 276 -13.92 -3.90 9.06
N GLU A 277 -14.12 -3.42 10.29
CA GLU A 277 -14.14 -1.98 10.62
C GLU A 277 -12.82 -1.46 11.20
N LYS A 278 -11.77 -2.28 11.25
CA LYS A 278 -10.46 -1.92 11.79
C LYS A 278 -9.42 -1.80 10.69
N VAL A 279 -8.66 -0.72 10.71
CA VAL A 279 -7.46 -0.56 9.89
C VAL A 279 -6.20 -0.84 10.70
N VAL A 280 -5.22 -1.41 10.03
CA VAL A 280 -3.83 -1.56 10.49
C VAL A 280 -2.93 -1.19 9.33
N ASP A 281 -2.51 0.07 9.30
CA ASP A 281 -1.69 0.59 8.21
C ASP A 281 -0.27 0.83 8.70
N VAL A 282 0.70 0.40 7.92
CA VAL A 282 2.13 0.53 8.22
C VAL A 282 2.80 1.26 7.08
N PHE A 283 3.43 2.40 7.39
CA PHE A 283 4.16 3.22 6.43
C PHE A 283 5.64 3.19 6.75
N TYR A 284 6.46 2.98 5.74
CA TYR A 284 7.91 3.10 5.80
C TYR A 284 8.28 4.46 5.21
N VAL A 285 8.71 5.37 6.08
CA VAL A 285 8.91 6.77 5.71
C VAL A 285 10.35 7.23 5.93
N LYS A 286 10.73 8.26 5.18
CA LYS A 286 11.97 9.01 5.33
C LYS A 286 11.66 10.51 5.34
N ASP A 287 12.61 11.31 5.80
CA ASP A 287 12.53 12.75 5.64
C ASP A 287 12.86 13.19 4.20
N VAL A 288 12.81 14.50 3.95
CA VAL A 288 13.11 15.08 2.63
C VAL A 288 14.56 14.88 2.17
N TYR A 289 15.45 14.49 3.07
CA TYR A 289 16.85 14.16 2.78
C TYR A 289 17.07 12.67 2.57
N GLY A 290 16.02 11.86 2.64
CA GLY A 290 16.11 10.41 2.51
C GLY A 290 16.62 9.69 3.77
N LEU A 291 16.57 10.34 4.93
CA LEU A 291 17.05 9.82 6.21
C LEU A 291 15.90 9.38 7.12
N LYS A 292 16.22 8.56 8.12
CA LYS A 292 15.29 8.24 9.22
C LYS A 292 15.03 9.46 10.07
N ILE A 293 13.84 9.53 10.66
CA ILE A 293 13.45 10.60 11.58
C ILE A 293 14.03 10.28 12.97
N GLU A 294 15.26 10.78 13.24
CA GLU A 294 15.98 10.49 14.48
C GLU A 294 15.44 11.29 15.69
N ARG A 295 14.96 12.52 15.45
CA ARG A 295 14.52 13.42 16.53
C ARG A 295 13.23 12.95 17.16
N GLU A 296 13.26 12.64 18.45
CA GLU A 296 12.10 12.20 19.23
C GLU A 296 10.95 13.22 19.21
N THR A 297 11.27 14.51 19.27
CA THR A 297 10.27 15.58 19.17
C THR A 297 9.52 15.57 17.84
N THR A 298 10.19 15.19 16.75
CA THR A 298 9.57 15.05 15.43
C THR A 298 8.69 13.78 15.39
N GLN A 299 9.15 12.67 15.98
CA GLN A 299 8.36 11.45 16.08
C GLN A 299 7.08 11.67 16.90
N GLU A 300 7.16 12.37 18.04
CA GLU A 300 5.97 12.70 18.84
C GLU A 300 5.02 13.67 18.12
N ARG A 301 5.56 14.62 17.33
CA ARG A 301 4.73 15.48 16.47
C ARG A 301 3.98 14.69 15.41
N ILE A 302 4.62 13.73 14.74
CA ILE A 302 3.98 12.81 13.78
C ILE A 302 2.84 12.07 14.47
N LYS A 303 3.12 11.46 15.61
CA LYS A 303 2.14 10.71 16.41
C LYS A 303 0.95 11.57 16.81
N HIS A 304 1.19 12.78 17.32
CA HIS A 304 0.14 13.70 17.72
C HIS A 304 -0.77 14.11 16.55
N ILE A 305 -0.20 14.47 15.40
CA ILE A 305 -0.96 14.88 14.22
C ILE A 305 -1.79 13.72 13.69
N LEU A 306 -1.21 12.51 13.59
CA LEU A 306 -1.94 11.34 13.09
C LEU A 306 -3.02 10.86 14.08
N MET A 307 -2.81 10.99 15.38
CA MET A 307 -3.88 10.77 16.37
C MET A 307 -5.05 11.74 16.19
N GLY A 308 -4.76 13.00 15.81
CA GLY A 308 -5.79 14.00 15.51
C GLY A 308 -6.68 13.64 14.32
N VAL A 309 -6.19 12.81 13.39
CA VAL A 309 -6.99 12.33 12.25
C VAL A 309 -8.19 11.49 12.71
N PHE A 310 -8.06 10.74 13.82
CA PHE A 310 -9.15 9.93 14.37
C PHE A 310 -10.14 10.72 15.22
N HIS A 311 -9.77 11.92 15.66
CA HIS A 311 -10.61 12.82 16.45
C HIS A 311 -10.83 14.13 15.65
N PRO A 312 -11.64 14.10 14.57
CA PRO A 312 -11.93 15.33 13.85
C PRO A 312 -12.57 16.31 14.83
N ARG A 313 -11.97 17.49 15.02
CA ARG A 313 -12.54 18.56 15.84
C ARG A 313 -13.93 18.86 15.25
N VAL A 314 -14.97 18.64 16.03
CA VAL A 314 -16.25 19.26 15.79
C VAL A 314 -15.97 20.76 15.76
N LYS A 315 -16.25 21.43 14.63
CA LYS A 315 -16.17 22.89 14.59
C LYS A 315 -17.07 23.40 15.72
N ASP A 316 -16.45 24.01 16.71
CA ASP A 316 -17.16 24.76 17.74
C ASP A 316 -17.84 25.94 17.04
N GLU A 317 -19.15 25.84 16.85
CA GLU A 317 -20.01 26.92 16.33
C GLU A 317 -20.18 28.08 17.32
N SER A 318 -19.32 28.16 18.35
CA SER A 318 -19.48 29.12 19.46
C SER A 318 -18.82 30.49 19.25
N HIS A 319 -18.22 30.78 18.07
CA HIS A 319 -17.51 32.07 17.87
C HIS A 319 -18.19 33.07 16.96
N ASP A 320 -19.45 32.83 16.52
CA ASP A 320 -20.16 33.78 15.63
C ASP A 320 -21.36 34.51 16.32
N LYS A 321 -21.44 34.51 17.66
CA LYS A 321 -22.51 35.20 18.39
C LYS A 321 -22.11 36.42 19.19
N GLU A 322 -20.87 36.93 19.02
CA GLU A 322 -20.45 38.19 19.66
C GLU A 322 -19.93 39.21 18.67
N ARG A 323 -20.71 39.54 17.65
CA ARG A 323 -20.60 40.81 16.93
C ARG A 323 -21.96 41.18 16.37
N VAL A 324 -22.82 41.69 17.22
CA VAL A 324 -23.87 42.65 16.85
C VAL A 324 -23.73 43.84 17.80
#